data_a2ff0640538ec21235aecbc5fa3a8fcd
#
_entry.id   a2ff0640538ec21235aecbc5fa3a8fcd
#
_cell.length_a   1.000
_cell.length_b   1.000
_cell.length_c   1.000
_cell.angle_alpha   90.00
_cell.angle_beta   90.00
_cell.angle_gamma   90.00
#
_symmetry.space_group_name_H-M   'P 1'
#
loop_
_entity.id
_entity.type
_entity.pdbx_description
1 polymer ?
#
loop_
_entity_poly.entity_id
_entity_poly.type
_entity_poly.pdbx_seq_one_letter_code
_entity_poly.pdbx_strand_id
1 'polypeptide(L)'
;GGTAWSTYYCNYLGGAEDPIKATTSSYVPTIYALHCFQKGDLRYDATFMKELPDVNKGNAAGTGYWTWYKNGESLKGYPVTRYYSAWYETDADFEAWKKEDPTNRANTYRIPMDTQTKEAQNMDGKDMEYYDNQQLVYGSNPCKKFDDSQTASNQGNTCYRDIHIITLPEMYLVAAEAYLKAGANDKALARLNEVHQRAGLAALTGTVTIDNILDESACENFGNGARWMDLRRTKTLVERCTKYNHEMGDKAAQYIGEKLLRPIPQAAIDANDMLTSADQNPGY
;
A
#
# COMPACT_ATOMS: atom_id res chain seq x y z
N GLY A 1 -20.51 -14.22 0.82
CA GLY A 1 -19.70 -13.70 1.89
C GLY A 1 -18.66 -12.72 1.37
N GLY A 2 -18.56 -11.60 1.99
CA GLY A 2 -17.52 -10.59 1.70
C GLY A 2 -16.20 -10.94 2.39
N THR A 3 -15.17 -10.16 2.09
CA THR A 3 -13.83 -10.30 2.68
C THR A 3 -13.50 -9.08 3.52
N ALA A 4 -12.57 -9.24 4.46
CA ALA A 4 -12.04 -8.13 5.25
C ALA A 4 -10.86 -7.41 4.55
N TRP A 5 -10.68 -7.61 3.24
CA TRP A 5 -9.50 -7.14 2.52
C TRP A 5 -9.30 -5.62 2.61
N SER A 6 -10.37 -4.84 2.47
CA SER A 6 -10.31 -3.39 2.60
C SER A 6 -9.82 -2.94 3.96
N THR A 7 -10.19 -3.63 5.03
CA THR A 7 -9.81 -3.25 6.38
C THR A 7 -8.34 -3.51 6.72
N TYR A 8 -7.72 -4.49 6.08
CA TYR A 8 -6.29 -4.75 6.28
C TYR A 8 -5.40 -3.63 5.77
N TYR A 9 -5.80 -2.96 4.68
CA TYR A 9 -5.00 -1.94 4.02
C TYR A 9 -5.52 -0.52 4.20
N CYS A 10 -6.76 -0.38 4.63
CA CYS A 10 -7.35 0.93 4.85
C CYS A 10 -6.89 1.54 6.16
N ASN A 11 -5.71 1.88 6.33
CA ASN A 11 -5.21 2.70 7.43
C ASN A 11 -6.10 3.94 7.69
N TYR A 12 -7.41 3.70 7.73
CA TYR A 12 -8.34 4.70 7.50
C TYR A 12 -9.17 5.01 8.71
N LEU A 13 -9.12 6.15 8.99
CA LEU A 13 -9.43 6.77 10.22
C LEU A 13 -10.86 7.20 10.35
N GLY A 14 -11.52 7.37 9.26
CA GLY A 14 -12.90 7.72 9.28
C GLY A 14 -13.82 6.60 9.72
N GLY A 15 -13.28 5.40 9.75
CA GLY A 15 -14.05 4.29 10.23
C GLY A 15 -14.26 4.24 11.74
N ALA A 16 -13.41 4.89 12.55
CA ALA A 16 -13.63 4.94 14.00
C ALA A 16 -14.92 5.65 14.37
N GLU A 17 -15.33 6.57 13.54
CA GLU A 17 -16.49 7.42 13.77
C GLU A 17 -17.67 7.01 12.89
N ASP A 18 -17.43 6.13 11.93
CA ASP A 18 -18.47 5.50 11.13
C ASP A 18 -18.68 4.06 11.63
N PRO A 19 -19.82 3.76 12.27
CA PRO A 19 -20.09 2.44 12.81
C PRO A 19 -20.16 1.35 11.74
N ILE A 20 -20.07 1.72 10.49
CA ILE A 20 -20.19 0.83 9.35
C ILE A 20 -18.83 0.37 8.83
N LYS A 21 -17.75 1.13 9.07
CA LYS A 21 -16.40 0.78 8.63
C LYS A 21 -15.48 0.38 9.79
N ALA A 22 -14.80 -0.73 9.62
CA ALA A 22 -13.74 -1.11 10.54
C ALA A 22 -12.46 -0.31 10.28
N THR A 23 -11.80 0.02 11.38
CA THR A 23 -10.62 0.88 11.43
C THR A 23 -9.31 0.15 11.59
N THR A 24 -9.29 -1.16 11.47
CA THR A 24 -8.07 -1.92 11.67
C THR A 24 -7.11 -1.73 10.50
N SER A 25 -5.88 -1.35 10.79
CA SER A 25 -4.77 -1.28 9.85
C SER A 25 -3.78 -2.36 10.20
N SER A 26 -3.94 -3.52 9.60
CA SER A 26 -2.97 -4.61 9.79
C SER A 26 -1.73 -4.42 8.94
N TYR A 27 -1.82 -3.65 7.87
CA TYR A 27 -0.74 -3.39 6.93
C TYR A 27 -0.67 -1.91 6.59
N VAL A 28 0.51 -1.33 6.69
CA VAL A 28 0.81 0.03 6.26
C VAL A 28 1.91 -0.01 5.19
N PRO A 29 1.92 0.93 4.23
CA PRO A 29 3.00 1.00 3.26
C PRO A 29 4.32 1.33 3.95
N THR A 30 5.39 0.74 3.50
CA THR A 30 6.74 1.22 3.84
C THR A 30 7.04 2.49 3.05
N ILE A 31 7.95 3.32 3.54
CA ILE A 31 8.43 4.49 2.79
C ILE A 31 8.97 4.08 1.42
N TYR A 32 9.67 2.97 1.33
CA TYR A 32 10.10 2.44 0.04
C TYR A 32 8.92 2.23 -0.93
N ALA A 33 7.82 1.63 -0.46
CA ALA A 33 6.67 1.41 -1.32
C ALA A 33 6.06 2.73 -1.83
N LEU A 34 6.04 3.77 -0.99
CA LEU A 34 5.59 5.10 -1.39
C LEU A 34 6.56 5.76 -2.37
N HIS A 35 7.86 5.57 -2.19
CA HIS A 35 8.89 6.13 -3.06
C HIS A 35 9.01 5.43 -4.42
N CYS A 36 8.45 4.22 -4.57
CA CYS A 36 8.37 3.59 -5.89
C CYS A 36 7.46 4.38 -6.85
N PHE A 37 6.45 5.06 -6.33
CA PHE A 37 5.58 5.92 -7.12
C PHE A 37 6.29 7.26 -7.42
N GLN A 38 6.48 7.54 -8.67
CA GLN A 38 7.13 8.78 -9.12
C GLN A 38 6.11 9.92 -9.28
N LYS A 39 6.60 11.14 -9.36
CA LYS A 39 5.75 12.29 -9.69
C LYS A 39 5.10 12.09 -11.06
N GLY A 40 3.78 12.18 -11.10
CA GLY A 40 3.00 11.93 -12.32
C GLY A 40 2.49 10.50 -12.47
N ASP A 41 2.84 9.59 -11.57
CA ASP A 41 2.28 8.25 -11.54
C ASP A 41 0.81 8.27 -11.09
N LEU A 42 -0.10 8.02 -12.02
CA LEU A 42 -1.54 8.04 -11.78
C LEU A 42 -2.00 6.98 -10.74
N ARG A 43 -1.19 5.96 -10.50
CA ARG A 43 -1.50 4.91 -9.53
C ARG A 43 -1.38 5.39 -8.09
N TYR A 44 -0.56 6.41 -7.81
CA TYR A 44 -0.46 6.95 -6.46
C TYR A 44 -1.83 7.44 -5.97
N ASP A 45 -2.45 8.33 -6.75
CA ASP A 45 -3.76 8.87 -6.39
C ASP A 45 -4.90 7.85 -6.49
N ALA A 46 -4.74 6.80 -7.31
CA ALA A 46 -5.69 5.69 -7.35
C ALA A 46 -5.58 4.75 -6.14
N THR A 47 -4.40 4.66 -5.53
CA THR A 47 -4.10 3.74 -4.43
C THR A 47 -4.29 4.38 -3.07
N PHE A 48 -3.86 5.64 -2.89
CA PHE A 48 -3.80 6.30 -1.59
C PHE A 48 -4.72 7.52 -1.51
N MET A 49 -5.22 7.77 -0.31
CA MET A 49 -5.87 9.05 0.00
C MET A 49 -4.79 10.07 0.38
N LYS A 50 -4.84 11.24 -0.24
CA LYS A 50 -3.97 12.35 0.14
C LYS A 50 -4.64 13.30 1.13
N GLU A 51 -5.95 13.42 1.05
CA GLU A 51 -6.74 14.32 1.88
C GLU A 51 -7.60 13.52 2.84
N LEU A 52 -7.60 13.90 4.11
CA LEU A 52 -8.48 13.36 5.12
C LEU A 52 -9.47 14.44 5.58
N PRO A 53 -10.78 14.23 5.36
CA PRO A 53 -11.78 15.20 5.76
C PRO A 53 -11.98 15.26 7.28
N ASP A 54 -12.60 16.32 7.73
CA ASP A 54 -13.15 16.42 9.08
C ASP A 54 -14.42 15.56 9.17
N VAL A 55 -14.23 14.36 9.66
CA VAL A 55 -15.31 13.37 9.81
C VAL A 55 -16.40 13.81 10.77
N ASN A 56 -16.09 14.61 11.79
CA ASN A 56 -17.08 15.12 12.73
C ASN A 56 -18.06 16.06 12.04
N LYS A 57 -17.59 16.87 11.10
CA LYS A 57 -18.47 17.76 10.32
C LYS A 57 -19.27 17.00 9.27
N GLY A 58 -18.72 15.94 8.70
CA GLY A 58 -19.45 15.05 7.81
C GLY A 58 -20.58 14.31 8.51
N ASN A 59 -20.39 13.94 9.79
CA ASN A 59 -21.39 13.26 10.62
C ASN A 59 -22.46 14.19 11.18
N ALA A 60 -22.20 15.49 11.31
CA ALA A 60 -23.12 16.44 11.91
C ALA A 60 -24.50 16.51 11.20
N ALA A 61 -24.59 16.06 9.97
CA ALA A 61 -25.83 16.00 9.20
C ALA A 61 -26.52 14.62 9.25
N GLY A 62 -26.02 13.65 10.01
CA GLY A 62 -26.52 12.28 10.01
C GLY A 62 -26.29 11.53 8.67
N THR A 63 -25.53 12.12 7.77
CA THR A 63 -25.24 11.57 6.47
C THR A 63 -23.97 10.73 6.49
N GLY A 64 -23.19 10.79 7.59
CA GLY A 64 -21.95 10.09 7.76
C GLY A 64 -20.93 10.47 6.69
N TYR A 65 -19.74 10.22 7.02
CA TYR A 65 -18.56 10.22 6.23
C TYR A 65 -18.68 9.42 4.89
N TRP A 66 -19.56 8.46 4.80
CA TRP A 66 -19.93 7.73 3.59
C TRP A 66 -20.44 8.59 2.44
N THR A 67 -21.10 9.71 2.72
CA THR A 67 -21.81 10.45 1.72
C THR A 67 -20.88 11.03 0.66
N TRP A 68 -19.73 11.55 1.07
CA TRP A 68 -18.79 12.13 0.13
C TRP A 68 -18.05 11.08 -0.69
N TYR A 69 -17.75 9.93 -0.08
CA TYR A 69 -17.08 8.84 -0.76
C TYR A 69 -18.05 8.11 -1.70
N LYS A 70 -19.26 7.87 -1.22
CA LYS A 70 -20.31 7.21 -1.98
C LYS A 70 -20.69 7.94 -3.27
N ASN A 71 -20.63 9.26 -3.25
CA ASN A 71 -21.00 10.06 -4.43
C ASN A 71 -19.83 10.29 -5.39
N GLY A 72 -18.63 9.79 -5.08
CA GLY A 72 -17.42 10.05 -5.89
C GLY A 72 -17.01 11.52 -5.93
N GLU A 73 -17.75 12.38 -5.26
CA GLU A 73 -17.41 13.76 -5.03
C GLU A 73 -16.39 13.80 -3.91
N SER A 74 -15.12 13.65 -4.30
CA SER A 74 -14.06 13.81 -3.35
C SER A 74 -14.34 15.03 -2.48
N LEU A 75 -14.23 14.96 -1.19
CA LEU A 75 -13.98 15.98 -0.18
C LEU A 75 -14.38 17.44 -0.50
N LYS A 76 -14.92 17.69 -1.68
CA LYS A 76 -15.26 19.00 -2.18
C LYS A 76 -16.34 19.60 -1.28
N GLY A 77 -15.96 20.67 -0.57
CA GLY A 77 -16.84 21.34 0.37
C GLY A 77 -16.77 20.86 1.81
N TYR A 78 -15.88 19.91 2.13
CA TYR A 78 -15.59 19.50 3.50
C TYR A 78 -14.24 20.03 3.97
N PRO A 79 -14.11 20.50 5.21
CA PRO A 79 -12.81 20.86 5.77
C PRO A 79 -11.88 19.65 5.75
N VAL A 80 -10.65 19.88 5.31
CA VAL A 80 -9.59 18.87 5.32
C VAL A 80 -8.77 19.03 6.59
N THR A 81 -8.66 17.98 7.38
CA THR A 81 -7.88 17.99 8.61
C THR A 81 -6.41 17.64 8.37
N ARG A 82 -6.14 16.71 7.47
CA ARG A 82 -4.79 16.23 7.15
C ARG A 82 -4.58 16.12 5.66
N TYR A 83 -3.35 16.40 5.25
CA TYR A 83 -2.87 16.23 3.89
C TYR A 83 -1.61 15.38 3.91
N TYR A 84 -1.72 14.16 3.43
CA TYR A 84 -0.61 13.24 3.27
C TYR A 84 0.16 13.60 2.00
N SER A 85 1.19 14.40 2.17
CA SER A 85 2.00 14.91 1.07
C SER A 85 2.87 13.80 0.49
N ALA A 86 2.76 13.54 -0.82
CA ALA A 86 3.64 12.57 -1.46
C ALA A 86 5.11 12.98 -1.29
N TRP A 87 6.00 12.01 -1.28
CA TRP A 87 7.41 12.22 -0.98
C TRP A 87 8.12 13.25 -1.88
N TYR A 88 7.59 13.46 -3.08
CA TYR A 88 8.10 14.44 -4.06
C TYR A 88 7.43 15.82 -3.97
N GLU A 89 6.47 16.00 -3.07
CA GLU A 89 5.77 17.29 -2.90
C GLU A 89 6.49 18.14 -1.85
N THR A 90 6.68 19.39 -2.21
CA THR A 90 7.34 20.41 -1.38
C THR A 90 6.35 21.17 -0.50
N ASP A 91 6.87 21.97 0.44
CA ASP A 91 6.03 22.93 1.19
C ASP A 91 5.33 23.92 0.26
N ALA A 92 5.97 24.31 -0.83
CA ALA A 92 5.37 25.20 -1.83
C ALA A 92 4.19 24.54 -2.55
N ASP A 93 4.27 23.26 -2.86
CA ASP A 93 3.15 22.49 -3.45
C ASP A 93 1.97 22.42 -2.47
N PHE A 94 2.24 22.18 -1.19
CA PHE A 94 1.21 22.16 -0.14
C PHE A 94 0.55 23.54 0.04
N GLU A 95 1.32 24.61 0.08
CA GLU A 95 0.76 25.98 0.18
C GLU A 95 -0.02 26.39 -1.07
N ALA A 96 0.38 25.93 -2.26
CA ALA A 96 -0.38 26.12 -3.47
C ALA A 96 -1.73 25.38 -3.40
N TRP A 97 -1.72 24.13 -2.96
CA TRP A 97 -2.92 23.32 -2.76
C TRP A 97 -3.89 23.98 -1.74
N LYS A 98 -3.39 24.54 -0.64
CA LYS A 98 -4.23 25.26 0.33
C LYS A 98 -4.94 26.46 -0.26
N LYS A 99 -4.27 27.18 -1.16
CA LYS A 99 -4.82 28.38 -1.80
C LYS A 99 -5.96 28.09 -2.78
N GLU A 100 -6.07 26.88 -3.29
CA GLU A 100 -7.16 26.49 -4.19
C GLU A 100 -8.52 26.42 -3.47
N ASP A 101 -8.53 26.08 -2.17
CA ASP A 101 -9.73 26.08 -1.33
C ASP A 101 -9.40 26.56 0.09
N PRO A 102 -9.20 27.87 0.26
CA PRO A 102 -8.80 28.42 1.56
C PRO A 102 -9.87 28.27 2.64
N THR A 103 -11.13 28.04 2.28
CA THR A 103 -12.21 27.81 3.24
C THR A 103 -12.08 26.45 3.94
N ASN A 104 -11.79 25.43 3.17
CA ASN A 104 -11.77 24.06 3.69
C ASN A 104 -10.36 23.55 4.03
N ARG A 105 -9.30 24.22 3.54
CA ARG A 105 -7.92 23.78 3.67
C ARG A 105 -7.05 24.67 4.58
N ALA A 106 -7.59 25.77 5.13
CA ALA A 106 -6.80 26.72 5.92
C ALA A 106 -6.09 26.07 7.12
N ASN A 107 -6.77 25.18 7.82
CA ASN A 107 -6.29 24.54 9.05
C ASN A 107 -5.78 23.12 8.83
N THR A 108 -5.51 22.73 7.58
CA THR A 108 -5.01 21.40 7.26
C THR A 108 -3.60 21.20 7.79
N TYR A 109 -3.39 20.10 8.46
CA TYR A 109 -2.07 19.66 8.90
C TYR A 109 -1.41 18.80 7.81
N ARG A 110 -0.18 19.17 7.42
CA ARG A 110 0.60 18.42 6.43
C ARG A 110 1.36 17.28 7.10
N ILE A 111 1.25 16.09 6.54
CA ILE A 111 2.02 14.91 6.93
C ILE A 111 2.89 14.51 5.73
N PRO A 112 4.19 14.80 5.73
CA PRO A 112 5.07 14.42 4.62
C PRO A 112 5.31 12.91 4.62
N MET A 113 5.21 12.30 3.44
CA MET A 113 5.41 10.86 3.22
C MET A 113 6.81 10.54 2.69
N ASP A 114 7.81 11.29 3.14
CA ASP A 114 9.22 11.10 2.81
C ASP A 114 9.98 10.28 3.85
N THR A 115 9.41 10.15 5.04
CA THR A 115 9.99 9.41 6.16
C THR A 115 8.91 8.77 7.03
N GLN A 116 9.28 7.75 7.79
CA GLN A 116 8.38 7.05 8.72
C GLN A 116 8.61 7.43 10.18
N THR A 117 9.53 8.33 10.50
CA THR A 117 9.70 8.76 11.88
C THR A 117 8.69 9.82 12.28
N LYS A 118 8.13 9.71 13.49
CA LYS A 118 7.15 10.67 14.01
C LYS A 118 7.73 12.08 14.03
N GLU A 119 8.96 12.22 14.46
CA GLU A 119 9.67 13.50 14.54
C GLU A 119 9.84 14.13 13.15
N ALA A 120 10.28 13.32 12.21
CA ALA A 120 10.50 13.78 10.83
C ALA A 120 9.19 14.15 10.14
N GLN A 121 8.09 13.47 10.44
CA GLN A 121 6.75 13.83 9.97
C GLN A 121 6.11 14.95 10.80
N ASN A 122 6.83 15.49 11.78
CA ASN A 122 6.34 16.55 12.66
C ASN A 122 5.00 16.21 13.33
N MET A 123 4.88 14.97 13.77
CA MET A 123 3.66 14.46 14.42
C MET A 123 3.66 14.64 15.93
N ASP A 124 4.80 14.95 16.54
CA ASP A 124 4.92 15.11 17.98
C ASP A 124 4.01 16.22 18.51
N GLY A 125 3.21 15.87 19.49
CA GLY A 125 2.25 16.80 20.12
C GLY A 125 1.05 17.17 19.26
N LYS A 126 0.86 16.51 18.10
CA LYS A 126 -0.30 16.73 17.24
C LYS A 126 -1.00 15.42 16.96
N ASP A 127 -2.28 15.35 17.28
CA ASP A 127 -3.14 14.18 17.00
C ASP A 127 -2.57 12.83 17.48
N MET A 128 -1.63 12.86 18.43
CA MET A 128 -0.94 11.66 18.91
C MET A 128 -1.91 10.67 19.53
N GLU A 129 -2.87 11.15 20.33
CA GLU A 129 -3.88 10.29 20.93
C GLU A 129 -4.66 9.51 19.88
N TYR A 130 -5.00 10.17 18.77
CA TYR A 130 -5.70 9.54 17.68
C TYR A 130 -4.86 8.45 17.00
N TYR A 131 -3.60 8.74 16.71
CA TYR A 131 -2.69 7.77 16.09
C TYR A 131 -2.36 6.62 17.03
N ASP A 132 -2.09 6.89 18.28
CA ASP A 132 -1.79 5.86 19.27
C ASP A 132 -2.99 4.94 19.51
N ASN A 133 -4.20 5.49 19.61
CA ASN A 133 -5.43 4.72 19.75
C ASN A 133 -5.73 3.84 18.52
N GLN A 134 -5.33 4.27 17.34
CA GLN A 134 -5.53 3.53 16.10
C GLN A 134 -4.34 2.63 15.73
N GLN A 135 -3.33 2.53 16.57
CA GLN A 135 -2.10 1.77 16.33
C GLN A 135 -1.36 2.20 15.05
N LEU A 136 -1.52 3.44 14.67
CA LEU A 136 -0.87 4.02 13.49
C LEU A 136 0.47 4.60 13.88
N VAL A 137 1.48 3.79 13.81
CA VAL A 137 2.80 4.12 14.34
C VAL A 137 3.42 5.34 13.65
N TYR A 138 3.15 5.60 12.37
CA TYR A 138 3.86 6.64 11.62
C TYR A 138 2.97 7.44 10.66
N GLY A 139 1.72 7.63 10.99
CA GLY A 139 0.83 8.50 10.21
C GLY A 139 0.80 8.20 8.71
N SER A 140 0.78 6.93 8.34
CA SER A 140 0.76 6.54 6.93
C SER A 140 -0.57 6.90 6.26
N ASN A 141 -0.49 7.27 4.99
CA ASN A 141 -1.68 7.60 4.22
C ASN A 141 -2.58 6.37 4.00
N PRO A 142 -3.90 6.55 4.11
CA PRO A 142 -4.86 5.48 3.90
C PRO A 142 -4.82 4.92 2.47
N CYS A 143 -4.93 3.60 2.36
CA CYS A 143 -5.05 2.94 1.06
C CYS A 143 -6.53 2.81 0.68
N LYS A 144 -6.94 3.46 -0.41
CA LYS A 144 -8.31 3.38 -0.93
C LYS A 144 -8.50 2.37 -2.05
N LYS A 145 -7.44 1.71 -2.49
CA LYS A 145 -7.48 0.75 -3.61
C LYS A 145 -8.53 -0.36 -3.42
N PHE A 146 -8.74 -0.79 -2.19
CA PHE A 146 -9.67 -1.87 -1.85
C PHE A 146 -10.97 -1.37 -1.23
N ASP A 147 -11.17 -0.08 -1.19
CA ASP A 147 -12.38 0.47 -0.62
C ASP A 147 -13.59 0.19 -1.52
N ASP A 148 -14.70 -0.21 -0.92
CA ASP A 148 -15.98 -0.44 -1.57
C ASP A 148 -17.12 0.29 -0.88
N SER A 149 -16.83 1.40 -0.24
CA SER A 149 -17.78 2.23 0.48
C SER A 149 -19.02 2.65 -0.34
N GLN A 150 -18.95 2.52 -1.65
CA GLN A 150 -20.09 2.75 -2.54
C GLN A 150 -21.11 1.61 -2.54
N THR A 151 -20.78 0.46 -1.96
CA THR A 151 -21.68 -0.68 -1.88
C THR A 151 -22.66 -0.50 -0.72
N ALA A 152 -23.94 -0.48 -0.99
CA ALA A 152 -24.99 -0.23 0.01
C ALA A 152 -25.02 -1.28 1.15
N SER A 153 -24.48 -2.45 0.92
CA SER A 153 -24.38 -3.56 1.87
C SER A 153 -23.04 -3.61 2.61
N ASN A 154 -22.14 -2.66 2.36
CA ASN A 154 -20.85 -2.64 3.02
C ASN A 154 -21.00 -2.22 4.48
N GLN A 155 -20.98 -3.19 5.37
CA GLN A 155 -21.06 -2.99 6.80
C GLN A 155 -19.86 -3.63 7.50
N GLY A 156 -19.27 -2.89 8.43
CA GLY A 156 -18.17 -3.38 9.25
C GLY A 156 -16.92 -3.74 8.42
N ASN A 157 -16.44 -4.95 8.59
CA ASN A 157 -15.20 -5.44 7.98
C ASN A 157 -15.37 -6.08 6.61
N THR A 158 -16.54 -5.96 5.99
CA THR A 158 -16.85 -6.71 4.78
C THR A 158 -16.62 -5.87 3.53
N CYS A 159 -15.86 -6.40 2.60
CA CYS A 159 -15.63 -5.86 1.27
C CYS A 159 -16.21 -6.84 0.23
N TYR A 160 -16.99 -6.32 -0.72
CA TYR A 160 -17.63 -7.10 -1.77
C TYR A 160 -16.97 -6.91 -3.13
N ARG A 161 -15.90 -6.13 -3.21
CA ARG A 161 -15.14 -6.00 -4.45
C ARG A 161 -14.50 -7.33 -4.84
N ASP A 162 -14.45 -7.55 -6.14
CA ASP A 162 -13.73 -8.68 -6.70
C ASP A 162 -12.23 -8.58 -6.36
N ILE A 163 -11.67 -9.70 -5.93
CA ILE A 163 -10.24 -9.82 -5.69
C ILE A 163 -9.59 -10.35 -6.96
N HIS A 164 -8.68 -9.59 -7.51
CA HIS A 164 -7.91 -10.00 -8.66
C HIS A 164 -6.90 -11.08 -8.26
N ILE A 165 -7.03 -12.25 -8.84
CA ILE A 165 -6.07 -13.35 -8.62
C ILE A 165 -4.83 -13.14 -9.49
N ILE A 166 -5.04 -12.77 -10.74
CA ILE A 166 -3.99 -12.44 -11.72
C ILE A 166 -4.50 -11.28 -12.57
N THR A 167 -3.62 -10.33 -12.86
CA THR A 167 -3.94 -9.18 -13.71
C THR A 167 -3.08 -9.15 -14.96
N LEU A 168 -3.55 -8.50 -16.01
CA LEU A 168 -2.77 -8.36 -17.25
C LEU A 168 -1.45 -7.61 -17.04
N PRO A 169 -1.39 -6.50 -16.27
CA PRO A 169 -0.12 -5.85 -15.94
C PRO A 169 0.87 -6.78 -15.23
N GLU A 170 0.39 -7.62 -14.32
CA GLU A 170 1.23 -8.63 -13.67
C GLU A 170 1.85 -9.59 -14.70
N MET A 171 1.07 -10.03 -15.70
CA MET A 171 1.58 -10.87 -16.79
C MET A 171 2.63 -10.17 -17.65
N TYR A 172 2.51 -8.86 -17.87
CA TYR A 172 3.55 -8.08 -18.53
C TYR A 172 4.84 -8.06 -17.72
N LEU A 173 4.76 -7.91 -16.39
CA LEU A 173 5.93 -7.92 -15.52
C LEU A 173 6.58 -9.32 -15.44
N VAL A 174 5.78 -10.38 -15.42
CA VAL A 174 6.28 -11.77 -15.53
C VAL A 174 7.01 -11.98 -16.87
N ALA A 175 6.44 -11.48 -17.97
CA ALA A 175 7.07 -11.56 -19.28
C ALA A 175 8.38 -10.73 -19.35
N ALA A 176 8.39 -9.54 -18.74
CA ALA A 176 9.60 -8.72 -18.64
C ALA A 176 10.73 -9.46 -17.92
N GLU A 177 10.42 -10.11 -16.80
CA GLU A 177 11.39 -10.91 -16.05
C GLU A 177 11.88 -12.13 -16.85
N ALA A 178 10.98 -12.82 -17.53
CA ALA A 178 11.33 -13.96 -18.36
C ALA A 178 12.29 -13.55 -19.50
N TYR A 179 12.01 -12.43 -20.18
CA TYR A 179 12.90 -11.89 -21.21
C TYR A 179 14.24 -11.41 -20.64
N LEU A 180 14.24 -10.79 -19.46
CA LEU A 180 15.46 -10.40 -18.77
C LEU A 180 16.36 -11.63 -18.52
N LYS A 181 15.78 -12.71 -17.96
CA LYS A 181 16.51 -13.96 -17.71
C LYS A 181 16.98 -14.66 -18.98
N ALA A 182 16.29 -14.46 -20.08
CA ALA A 182 16.69 -14.96 -21.40
C ALA A 182 17.73 -14.07 -22.10
N GLY A 183 18.20 -12.98 -21.48
CA GLY A 183 19.16 -12.03 -22.07
C GLY A 183 18.56 -11.14 -23.16
N ALA A 184 17.24 -11.09 -23.31
CA ALA A 184 16.53 -10.32 -24.33
C ALA A 184 16.07 -8.95 -23.78
N ASN A 185 17.04 -8.06 -23.52
CA ASN A 185 16.78 -6.76 -22.85
C ASN A 185 15.71 -5.93 -23.55
N ASP A 186 15.73 -5.82 -24.88
CA ASP A 186 14.76 -4.97 -25.59
C ASP A 186 13.32 -5.47 -25.41
N LYS A 187 13.13 -6.79 -25.36
CA LYS A 187 11.82 -7.39 -25.09
C LYS A 187 11.40 -7.21 -23.64
N ALA A 188 12.34 -7.32 -22.71
CA ALA A 188 12.10 -7.05 -21.29
C ALA A 188 11.67 -5.59 -21.09
N LEU A 189 12.40 -4.65 -21.68
CA LEU A 189 12.10 -3.23 -21.61
C LEU A 189 10.73 -2.89 -22.23
N ALA A 190 10.41 -3.49 -23.39
CA ALA A 190 9.11 -3.29 -24.01
C ALA A 190 7.96 -3.73 -23.10
N ARG A 191 8.06 -4.89 -22.43
CA ARG A 191 7.02 -5.38 -21.52
C ARG A 191 6.92 -4.56 -20.25
N LEU A 192 8.03 -4.12 -19.69
CA LEU A 192 8.05 -3.23 -18.55
C LEU A 192 7.39 -1.88 -18.87
N ASN A 193 7.67 -1.33 -20.04
CA ASN A 193 7.10 -0.07 -20.50
C ASN A 193 5.59 -0.13 -20.76
N GLU A 194 5.03 -1.27 -21.11
CA GLU A 194 3.56 -1.42 -21.22
C GLU A 194 2.85 -1.06 -19.89
N VAL A 195 3.44 -1.45 -18.76
CA VAL A 195 2.91 -1.14 -17.43
C VAL A 195 3.24 0.29 -17.04
N HIS A 196 4.49 0.69 -17.20
CA HIS A 196 5.01 1.99 -16.79
C HIS A 196 4.32 3.17 -17.49
N GLN A 197 4.18 3.10 -18.82
CA GLN A 197 3.53 4.14 -19.63
C GLN A 197 2.02 4.18 -19.38
N ARG A 198 1.36 3.05 -19.15
CA ARG A 198 -0.05 3.03 -18.75
C ARG A 198 -0.29 3.81 -17.46
N ALA A 199 0.69 3.85 -16.57
CA ALA A 199 0.65 4.64 -15.35
C ALA A 199 0.84 6.16 -15.56
N GLY A 200 0.98 6.62 -16.80
CA GLY A 200 1.17 8.04 -17.14
C GLY A 200 2.63 8.48 -17.15
N LEU A 201 3.57 7.57 -16.98
CA LEU A 201 5.00 7.88 -16.90
C LEU A 201 5.67 7.80 -18.29
N ALA A 202 6.80 8.49 -18.43
CA ALA A 202 7.61 8.43 -19.64
C ALA A 202 8.26 7.04 -19.77
N ALA A 203 8.46 6.58 -21.01
CA ALA A 203 9.10 5.30 -21.25
C ALA A 203 10.48 5.21 -20.58
N LEU A 204 10.74 4.10 -19.91
CA LEU A 204 12.06 3.74 -19.43
C LEU A 204 12.98 3.41 -20.62
N THR A 205 14.27 3.68 -20.45
CA THR A 205 15.31 3.40 -21.45
C THR A 205 16.50 2.69 -20.82
N GLY A 206 17.33 2.07 -21.62
CA GLY A 206 18.55 1.42 -21.16
C GLY A 206 18.38 -0.04 -20.76
N THR A 207 19.22 -0.52 -19.86
CA THR A 207 19.23 -1.91 -19.42
C THR A 207 18.25 -2.14 -18.28
N VAL A 208 17.37 -3.11 -18.47
CA VAL A 208 16.43 -3.56 -17.44
C VAL A 208 17.17 -4.40 -16.40
N THR A 209 16.85 -4.18 -15.14
CA THR A 209 17.31 -4.98 -14.00
C THR A 209 16.13 -5.66 -13.31
N ILE A 210 16.40 -6.65 -12.49
CA ILE A 210 15.35 -7.27 -11.68
C ILE A 210 14.75 -6.25 -10.69
N ASP A 211 15.54 -5.28 -10.25
CA ASP A 211 15.06 -4.22 -9.36
C ASP A 211 14.05 -3.32 -10.05
N ASN A 212 14.26 -2.94 -11.30
CA ASN A 212 13.28 -2.17 -12.07
C ASN A 212 11.93 -2.90 -12.15
N ILE A 213 11.94 -4.20 -12.41
CA ILE A 213 10.72 -5.01 -12.48
C ILE A 213 10.04 -5.12 -11.11
N LEU A 214 10.82 -5.34 -10.05
CA LEU A 214 10.30 -5.46 -8.70
C LEU A 214 9.76 -4.13 -8.14
N ASP A 215 10.35 -3.00 -8.54
CA ASP A 215 9.89 -1.67 -8.14
C ASP A 215 8.60 -1.31 -8.88
N GLU A 216 8.52 -1.62 -10.18
CA GLU A 216 7.27 -1.47 -10.95
C GLU A 216 6.16 -2.35 -10.38
N SER A 217 6.47 -3.61 -10.01
CA SER A 217 5.52 -4.51 -9.36
C SER A 217 5.08 -3.99 -7.98
N ALA A 218 5.94 -3.27 -7.25
CA ALA A 218 5.57 -2.68 -5.97
C ALA A 218 4.44 -1.64 -6.13
N CYS A 219 4.46 -0.85 -7.19
CA CYS A 219 3.41 0.11 -7.51
C CYS A 219 2.16 -0.58 -8.06
N GLU A 220 2.31 -1.41 -9.08
CA GLU A 220 1.19 -2.02 -9.80
C GLU A 220 0.41 -2.99 -8.93
N ASN A 221 1.12 -3.87 -8.25
CA ASN A 221 0.55 -4.95 -7.45
C ASN A 221 0.47 -4.60 -5.96
N PHE A 222 0.51 -3.30 -5.60
CA PHE A 222 0.38 -2.89 -4.21
C PHE A 222 -0.85 -3.53 -3.56
N GLY A 223 -0.63 -4.26 -2.48
CA GLY A 223 -1.70 -4.91 -1.72
C GLY A 223 -2.33 -6.16 -2.36
N ASN A 224 -1.98 -6.55 -3.58
CA ASN A 224 -2.55 -7.74 -4.24
C ASN A 224 -2.06 -9.08 -3.65
N GLY A 225 -1.17 -9.07 -2.65
CA GLY A 225 -0.71 -10.26 -1.95
C GLY A 225 0.47 -11.01 -2.59
N ALA A 226 0.87 -10.66 -3.81
CA ALA A 226 1.92 -11.38 -4.55
C ALA A 226 3.36 -11.05 -4.07
N ARG A 227 3.56 -9.91 -3.39
CA ARG A 227 4.90 -9.37 -3.08
C ARG A 227 5.84 -10.34 -2.38
N TRP A 228 5.37 -11.06 -1.37
CA TRP A 228 6.18 -12.05 -0.67
C TRP A 228 6.69 -13.15 -1.60
N MET A 229 5.83 -13.62 -2.48
CA MET A 229 6.17 -14.67 -3.45
C MET A 229 7.19 -14.19 -4.47
N ASP A 230 7.03 -12.97 -4.96
CA ASP A 230 7.97 -12.35 -5.90
C ASP A 230 9.36 -12.19 -5.30
N LEU A 231 9.46 -11.62 -4.11
CA LEU A 231 10.74 -11.41 -3.44
C LEU A 231 11.42 -12.74 -3.06
N ARG A 232 10.64 -13.73 -2.65
CA ARG A 232 11.17 -15.08 -2.36
C ARG A 232 11.68 -15.76 -3.62
N ARG A 233 10.89 -15.76 -4.69
CA ARG A 233 11.20 -16.38 -5.98
C ARG A 233 12.43 -15.78 -6.63
N THR A 234 12.61 -14.49 -6.51
CA THR A 234 13.79 -13.77 -7.01
C THR A 234 14.99 -13.81 -6.08
N LYS A 235 14.84 -14.43 -4.89
CA LYS A 235 15.86 -14.54 -3.82
C LYS A 235 16.29 -13.18 -3.24
N THR A 236 15.44 -12.17 -3.34
CA THR A 236 15.70 -10.80 -2.85
C THR A 236 14.98 -10.48 -1.54
N LEU A 237 14.21 -11.44 -0.98
CA LEU A 237 13.33 -11.17 0.15
C LEU A 237 14.09 -10.64 1.38
N VAL A 238 15.15 -11.33 1.81
CA VAL A 238 15.91 -10.94 3.00
C VAL A 238 16.59 -9.60 2.77
N GLU A 239 17.29 -9.45 1.64
CA GLU A 239 17.98 -8.21 1.27
C GLU A 239 17.04 -7.02 1.25
N ARG A 240 15.90 -7.14 0.54
CA ARG A 240 14.93 -6.04 0.42
C ARG A 240 14.21 -5.75 1.73
N CYS A 241 13.91 -6.76 2.55
CA CYS A 241 13.37 -6.53 3.88
C CYS A 241 14.38 -5.81 4.78
N THR A 242 15.64 -6.20 4.75
CA THR A 242 16.69 -5.50 5.51
C THR A 242 16.82 -4.04 5.08
N LYS A 243 16.78 -3.79 3.78
CA LYS A 243 17.02 -2.45 3.22
C LYS A 243 15.82 -1.51 3.34
N TYR A 244 14.60 -2.04 3.20
CA TYR A 244 13.42 -1.22 2.95
C TYR A 244 12.31 -1.36 3.99
N ASN A 245 12.38 -2.33 4.89
CA ASN A 245 11.40 -2.48 5.95
C ASN A 245 12.05 -2.12 7.29
N HIS A 246 11.80 -0.90 7.76
CA HIS A 246 12.43 -0.39 8.98
C HIS A 246 12.03 -1.17 10.24
N GLU A 247 10.86 -1.80 10.27
CA GLU A 247 10.42 -2.64 11.39
C GLU A 247 11.21 -3.95 11.48
N MET A 248 11.50 -4.52 10.31
CA MET A 248 12.30 -5.73 10.22
C MET A 248 13.80 -5.42 10.26
N GLY A 249 14.26 -4.47 9.45
CA GLY A 249 15.64 -4.02 9.37
C GLY A 249 16.64 -5.18 9.42
N ASP A 250 17.65 -5.06 10.25
CA ASP A 250 18.70 -6.07 10.43
C ASP A 250 18.18 -7.42 10.97
N LYS A 251 16.97 -7.45 11.51
CA LYS A 251 16.33 -8.69 12.00
C LYS A 251 15.79 -9.56 10.86
N ALA A 252 15.71 -9.03 9.63
CA ALA A 252 15.15 -9.77 8.50
C ALA A 252 15.89 -11.09 8.25
N ALA A 253 17.21 -11.09 8.33
CA ALA A 253 18.01 -12.31 8.19
C ALA A 253 17.67 -13.36 9.26
N GLN A 254 17.47 -12.92 10.50
CA GLN A 254 17.15 -13.80 11.63
C GLN A 254 15.74 -14.39 11.52
N TYR A 255 14.73 -13.56 11.20
CA TYR A 255 13.33 -13.98 11.23
C TYR A 255 12.85 -14.64 9.93
N ILE A 256 13.48 -14.30 8.79
CA ILE A 256 13.07 -14.78 7.48
C ILE A 256 14.05 -15.81 6.93
N GLY A 257 15.37 -15.64 7.21
CA GLY A 257 16.44 -16.38 6.53
C GLY A 257 16.29 -17.89 6.57
N GLU A 258 15.96 -18.46 7.72
CA GLU A 258 15.74 -19.92 7.87
C GLU A 258 14.33 -20.34 7.41
N LYS A 259 13.39 -19.39 7.27
CA LYS A 259 11.97 -19.66 6.96
C LYS A 259 11.60 -19.28 5.52
N LEU A 260 12.56 -19.28 4.63
CA LEU A 260 12.33 -19.01 3.20
C LEU A 260 11.43 -20.06 2.56
N LEU A 261 11.50 -21.30 3.03
CA LEU A 261 10.57 -22.36 2.68
C LEU A 261 9.44 -22.41 3.72
N ARG A 262 8.25 -22.74 3.29
CA ARG A 262 7.13 -23.00 4.21
C ARG A 262 7.30 -24.34 4.88
N PRO A 263 6.76 -24.54 6.11
CA PRO A 263 6.78 -25.86 6.72
C PRO A 263 6.00 -26.86 5.87
N ILE A 264 6.48 -28.07 5.80
CA ILE A 264 5.68 -29.19 5.30
C ILE A 264 4.61 -29.48 6.38
N PRO A 265 3.31 -29.47 6.04
CA PRO A 265 2.28 -29.76 7.02
C PRO A 265 2.52 -31.12 7.68
N GLN A 266 2.43 -31.19 9.02
CA GLN A 266 2.65 -32.43 9.76
C GLN A 266 1.78 -33.57 9.22
N ALA A 267 0.52 -33.29 8.90
CA ALA A 267 -0.37 -34.29 8.31
C ALA A 267 0.11 -34.84 6.96
N ALA A 268 0.91 -34.09 6.20
CA ALA A 268 1.50 -34.60 4.96
C ALA A 268 2.69 -35.52 5.25
N ILE A 269 3.46 -35.25 6.31
CA ILE A 269 4.53 -36.10 6.77
C ILE A 269 3.93 -37.43 7.31
N ASP A 270 2.93 -37.32 8.17
CA ASP A 270 2.29 -38.49 8.82
C ASP A 270 1.56 -39.39 7.83
N ALA A 271 1.08 -38.83 6.72
CA ALA A 271 0.38 -39.58 5.67
C ALA A 271 1.31 -40.21 4.63
N ASN A 272 2.61 -39.99 4.71
CA ASN A 272 3.57 -40.50 3.73
C ASN A 272 4.67 -41.33 4.41
N ASP A 273 4.62 -42.62 4.24
CA ASP A 273 5.57 -43.58 4.82
C ASP A 273 7.05 -43.34 4.43
N MET A 274 7.27 -42.53 3.39
CA MET A 274 8.61 -42.16 2.92
C MET A 274 9.14 -40.84 3.54
N LEU A 275 8.33 -40.14 4.32
CA LEU A 275 8.71 -38.89 4.99
C LEU A 275 8.83 -39.11 6.50
N THR A 276 9.74 -38.34 7.08
CA THR A 276 9.97 -38.30 8.53
C THR A 276 10.05 -36.82 8.98
N SER A 277 10.10 -36.59 10.27
CA SER A 277 10.35 -35.26 10.80
C SER A 277 11.69 -34.63 10.35
N ALA A 278 12.65 -35.48 9.92
CA ALA A 278 13.93 -35.01 9.39
C ALA A 278 13.82 -34.41 7.99
N ASP A 279 12.72 -34.64 7.28
CA ASP A 279 12.46 -34.10 5.96
C ASP A 279 11.80 -32.70 6.01
N GLN A 280 11.54 -32.19 7.22
CA GLN A 280 10.99 -30.86 7.42
C GLN A 280 11.93 -29.78 6.91
N ASN A 281 11.36 -28.71 6.36
CA ASN A 281 12.16 -27.56 5.92
C ASN A 281 12.87 -26.88 7.10
N PRO A 282 14.06 -26.31 6.87
CA PRO A 282 14.83 -25.62 7.92
C PRO A 282 14.02 -24.58 8.68
N GLY A 283 14.19 -24.52 9.99
CA GLY A 283 13.53 -23.53 10.87
C GLY A 283 12.17 -23.96 11.43
N TYR A 284 11.77 -25.23 11.22
CA TYR A 284 10.51 -25.76 11.73
C TYR A 284 10.69 -27.09 12.45
#